data_198c0dc8be2593b43e16f66827ebd3c3
#
_entry.id   198c0dc8be2593b43e16f66827ebd3c3
#
_cell.length_a   1.000
_cell.length_b   1.000
_cell.length_c   1.000
_cell.angle_alpha   90.00
_cell.angle_beta   90.00
_cell.angle_gamma   90.00
#
_symmetry.space_group_name_H-M   'P 1'
#
loop_
_entity.id
_entity.type
_entity.pdbx_description
1 polymer ?
#
loop_
_entity_poly.entity_id
_entity_poly.type
_entity_poly.pdbx_seq_one_letter_code
_entity_poly.pdbx_strand_id
1 'polypeptide(L)'
;MTKGLDFKMTLFINNDMVSEVLTMQDTIDALEKAYRDLAEREAVCRPRIDVQIPTRDGKVYQWGTMEGGSVGGYFAIRMKSDVTYETEYEGVRVHEKYCSEPGLYCGLILVTNVENGEPLAFINDGVLQHMRVGADGGIGVKYMSREDSEVVCMLGSGGMARSHLDAFLCVRDIKKVQVFSPTKANRELYAEEMRAKHDIEVVVCNNPEDAYKGADIIAGVTNSSVPVVIAE
;
A
#
# COMPACT_ATOMS: atom_id res chain seq x y z
N MET A 1 -36.77 25.52 25.06
CA MET A 1 -35.84 24.41 25.29
C MET A 1 -34.85 24.41 24.14
N THR A 2 -33.70 25.03 24.31
CA THR A 2 -32.59 25.00 23.37
C THR A 2 -31.99 23.57 23.38
N LYS A 3 -32.26 22.74 22.36
CA LYS A 3 -31.48 21.54 22.10
C LYS A 3 -30.04 22.01 21.94
N GLY A 4 -29.16 21.66 22.88
CA GLY A 4 -27.74 21.85 22.71
C GLY A 4 -27.32 21.23 21.37
N LEU A 5 -26.76 22.05 20.49
CA LEU A 5 -26.11 21.59 19.28
C LEU A 5 -24.87 20.80 19.74
N ASP A 6 -25.02 19.50 19.79
CA ASP A 6 -23.90 18.58 19.99
C ASP A 6 -23.11 18.58 18.64
N PHE A 7 -22.20 19.54 18.50
CA PHE A 7 -21.31 19.60 17.35
C PHE A 7 -20.33 18.44 17.48
N LYS A 8 -20.62 17.31 16.84
CA LYS A 8 -19.59 16.30 16.60
C LYS A 8 -18.52 16.95 15.72
N MET A 9 -17.33 17.13 16.28
CA MET A 9 -16.20 17.67 15.54
C MET A 9 -15.72 16.63 14.51
N THR A 10 -15.50 17.08 13.27
CA THR A 10 -14.77 16.28 12.27
C THR A 10 -13.35 16.07 12.74
N LEU A 11 -12.90 14.83 12.77
CA LEU A 11 -11.56 14.47 13.21
C LEU A 11 -10.52 14.79 12.13
N PHE A 12 -9.32 15.15 12.54
CA PHE A 12 -8.15 15.16 11.67
C PHE A 12 -7.15 14.11 12.17
N ILE A 13 -6.91 13.06 11.37
CA ILE A 13 -6.11 11.90 11.74
C ILE A 13 -4.85 11.91 10.89
N ASN A 14 -3.69 12.08 11.51
CA ASN A 14 -2.39 12.08 10.85
C ASN A 14 -1.81 10.66 10.71
N ASN A 15 -0.65 10.54 10.04
CA ASN A 15 0.01 9.27 9.82
C ASN A 15 0.42 8.56 11.12
N ASP A 16 0.86 9.31 12.14
CA ASP A 16 1.28 8.75 13.41
C ASP A 16 0.10 8.09 14.13
N MET A 17 -1.05 8.79 14.18
CA MET A 17 -2.29 8.25 14.75
C MET A 17 -2.76 6.99 14.01
N VAL A 18 -2.63 6.96 12.66
CA VAL A 18 -2.95 5.75 11.88
C VAL A 18 -2.03 4.60 12.28
N SER A 19 -0.72 4.86 12.40
CA SER A 19 0.28 3.85 12.78
C SER A 19 0.05 3.28 14.19
N GLU A 20 -0.48 4.08 15.10
CA GLU A 20 -0.74 3.67 16.49
C GLU A 20 -1.96 2.74 16.62
N VAL A 21 -2.95 2.88 15.73
CA VAL A 21 -4.24 2.19 15.91
C VAL A 21 -4.53 1.12 14.87
N LEU A 22 -3.97 1.23 13.64
CA LEU A 22 -4.29 0.33 12.54
C LEU A 22 -3.29 -0.82 12.45
N THR A 23 -3.77 -2.05 12.59
CA THR A 23 -2.96 -3.25 12.36
C THR A 23 -3.10 -3.77 10.93
N MET A 24 -2.12 -4.56 10.47
CA MET A 24 -2.20 -5.20 9.16
C MET A 24 -3.36 -6.21 9.11
N GLN A 25 -3.62 -6.94 10.19
CA GLN A 25 -4.73 -7.89 10.25
C GLN A 25 -6.08 -7.18 10.12
N ASP A 26 -6.31 -6.08 10.87
CA ASP A 26 -7.54 -5.28 10.73
C ASP A 26 -7.73 -4.76 9.31
N THR A 27 -6.62 -4.39 8.65
CA THR A 27 -6.66 -3.90 7.26
C THR A 27 -7.05 -5.02 6.29
N ILE A 28 -6.50 -6.23 6.46
CA ILE A 28 -6.87 -7.41 5.66
C ILE A 28 -8.36 -7.72 5.85
N ASP A 29 -8.82 -7.79 7.09
CA ASP A 29 -10.22 -8.14 7.41
C ASP A 29 -11.21 -7.11 6.85
N ALA A 30 -10.87 -5.82 6.94
CA ALA A 30 -11.68 -4.74 6.39
C ALA A 30 -11.75 -4.80 4.85
N LEU A 31 -10.63 -5.08 4.17
CA LEU A 31 -10.61 -5.22 2.71
C LEU A 31 -11.35 -6.48 2.24
N GLU A 32 -11.16 -7.62 2.91
CA GLU A 32 -11.94 -8.82 2.58
C GLU A 32 -13.45 -8.59 2.69
N LYS A 33 -13.86 -7.89 3.77
CA LYS A 33 -15.26 -7.49 3.91
C LYS A 33 -15.70 -6.60 2.75
N ALA A 34 -14.92 -5.57 2.42
CA ALA A 34 -15.25 -4.64 1.35
C ALA A 34 -15.37 -5.33 -0.01
N TYR A 35 -14.52 -6.32 -0.33
CA TYR A 35 -14.63 -7.12 -1.54
C TYR A 35 -15.87 -8.00 -1.57
N ARG A 36 -16.26 -8.60 -0.44
CA ARG A 36 -17.52 -9.35 -0.33
C ARG A 36 -18.72 -8.44 -0.52
N ASP A 37 -18.76 -7.32 0.20
CA ASP A 37 -19.85 -6.33 0.09
C ASP A 37 -19.99 -5.83 -1.36
N LEU A 38 -18.87 -5.63 -2.07
CA LEU A 38 -18.90 -5.23 -3.47
C LEU A 38 -19.49 -6.33 -4.39
N ALA A 39 -19.12 -7.59 -4.17
CA ALA A 39 -19.63 -8.73 -4.91
C ALA A 39 -21.13 -8.95 -4.65
N GLU A 40 -21.59 -8.72 -3.43
CA GLU A 40 -22.98 -8.83 -2.99
C GLU A 40 -23.83 -7.58 -3.32
N ARG A 41 -23.22 -6.54 -3.90
CA ARG A 41 -23.82 -5.23 -4.22
C ARG A 41 -24.24 -4.41 -3.00
N GLU A 42 -23.65 -4.70 -1.85
CA GLU A 42 -23.79 -3.95 -0.61
C GLU A 42 -22.75 -2.80 -0.52
N ALA A 43 -21.85 -2.70 -1.50
CA ALA A 43 -20.89 -1.61 -1.63
C ALA A 43 -20.83 -1.10 -3.08
N VAL A 44 -20.40 0.13 -3.22
CA VAL A 44 -20.16 0.76 -4.52
C VAL A 44 -18.80 1.44 -4.54
N CYS A 45 -18.15 1.45 -5.70
CA CYS A 45 -16.97 2.26 -5.94
C CYS A 45 -17.01 2.89 -7.32
N ARG A 46 -16.33 4.02 -7.47
CA ARG A 46 -16.18 4.69 -8.74
C ARG A 46 -14.76 4.50 -9.27
N PRO A 47 -14.58 4.29 -10.59
CA PRO A 47 -13.25 4.30 -11.20
C PRO A 47 -12.51 5.61 -10.92
N ARG A 48 -11.20 5.51 -10.77
CA ARG A 48 -10.33 6.66 -10.56
C ARG A 48 -10.41 7.66 -11.72
N ILE A 49 -10.46 8.94 -11.39
CA ILE A 49 -10.34 10.03 -12.34
C ILE A 49 -9.07 10.79 -12.00
N ASP A 50 -8.19 10.98 -12.97
CA ASP A 50 -6.93 11.72 -12.83
C ASP A 50 -6.96 13.00 -13.67
N VAL A 51 -6.41 14.08 -13.12
CA VAL A 51 -6.13 15.35 -13.80
C VAL A 51 -4.63 15.61 -13.70
N GLN A 52 -4.02 16.00 -14.82
CA GLN A 52 -2.58 16.25 -14.88
C GLN A 52 -2.30 17.70 -15.23
N ILE A 53 -1.33 18.30 -14.54
CA ILE A 53 -0.88 19.67 -14.74
C ILE A 53 0.66 19.67 -14.82
N PRO A 54 1.27 20.14 -15.93
CA PRO A 54 2.71 20.30 -16.00
C PRO A 54 3.21 21.29 -14.92
N THR A 55 4.29 20.95 -14.24
CA THR A 55 4.94 21.86 -13.30
C THR A 55 5.96 22.73 -14.01
N ARG A 56 6.40 23.83 -13.37
CA ARG A 56 7.37 24.75 -13.96
C ARG A 56 8.75 24.16 -14.16
N ASP A 57 9.11 23.10 -13.42
CA ASP A 57 10.38 22.38 -13.46
C ASP A 57 10.33 21.10 -14.32
N GLY A 58 9.31 20.96 -15.16
CA GLY A 58 9.19 19.88 -16.14
C GLY A 58 8.68 18.53 -15.58
N LYS A 59 8.21 18.51 -14.34
CA LYS A 59 7.51 17.36 -13.74
C LYS A 59 6.01 17.43 -14.05
N VAL A 60 5.24 16.48 -13.54
CA VAL A 60 3.79 16.42 -13.67
C VAL A 60 3.13 16.37 -12.30
N TYR A 61 2.32 17.37 -11.97
CA TYR A 61 1.39 17.26 -10.87
C TYR A 61 0.19 16.43 -11.29
N GLN A 62 -0.14 15.41 -10.53
CA GLN A 62 -1.27 14.52 -10.77
C GLN A 62 -2.21 14.53 -9.59
N TRP A 63 -3.39 15.11 -9.80
CA TRP A 63 -4.52 15.00 -8.89
C TRP A 63 -5.39 13.81 -9.28
N GLY A 64 -5.89 13.04 -8.31
CA GLY A 64 -6.84 11.98 -8.61
C GLY A 64 -7.72 11.66 -7.41
N THR A 65 -8.98 11.26 -7.69
CA THR A 65 -9.90 10.81 -6.65
C THR A 65 -10.35 9.37 -6.90
N MET A 66 -10.58 8.66 -5.81
CA MET A 66 -11.20 7.34 -5.77
C MET A 66 -12.23 7.36 -4.66
N GLU A 67 -13.46 6.99 -4.98
CA GLU A 67 -14.56 7.03 -4.04
C GLU A 67 -15.25 5.67 -3.93
N GLY A 68 -15.76 5.41 -2.72
CA GLY A 68 -16.57 4.22 -2.47
C GLY A 68 -17.24 4.27 -1.10
N GLY A 69 -18.23 3.44 -0.93
CA GLY A 69 -18.97 3.30 0.32
C GLY A 69 -19.78 2.01 0.37
N SER A 70 -20.22 1.64 1.56
CA SER A 70 -21.01 0.43 1.83
C SER A 70 -22.28 0.75 2.59
N VAL A 71 -23.28 -0.09 2.41
CA VAL A 71 -24.57 0.01 3.12
C VAL A 71 -24.34 -0.08 4.63
N GLY A 72 -24.98 0.83 5.37
CA GLY A 72 -24.85 0.89 6.83
C GLY A 72 -23.45 1.24 7.35
N GLY A 73 -22.53 1.66 6.46
CA GLY A 73 -21.15 1.96 6.78
C GLY A 73 -20.78 3.42 6.51
N TYR A 74 -19.68 3.59 5.80
CA TYR A 74 -19.09 4.89 5.51
C TYR A 74 -18.94 5.07 4.00
N PHE A 75 -18.94 6.35 3.57
CA PHE A 75 -18.47 6.73 2.26
C PHE A 75 -17.14 7.46 2.38
N ALA A 76 -16.17 7.08 1.57
CA ALA A 76 -14.85 7.67 1.59
C ALA A 76 -14.45 8.23 0.22
N ILE A 77 -13.80 9.39 0.23
CA ILE A 77 -13.15 9.99 -0.93
C ILE A 77 -11.66 10.06 -0.66
N ARG A 78 -10.89 9.26 -1.38
CA ARG A 78 -9.44 9.38 -1.37
C ARG A 78 -9.00 10.40 -2.40
N MET A 79 -8.32 11.44 -1.95
CA MET A 79 -7.77 12.54 -2.75
C MET A 79 -6.26 12.37 -2.84
N LYS A 80 -5.80 11.86 -3.97
CA LYS A 80 -4.39 11.68 -4.27
C LYS A 80 -3.81 13.00 -4.79
N SER A 81 -2.60 13.34 -4.35
CA SER A 81 -1.88 14.56 -4.75
C SER A 81 -0.42 14.21 -4.95
N ASP A 82 -0.03 13.89 -6.17
CA ASP A 82 1.30 13.41 -6.52
C ASP A 82 2.03 14.43 -7.42
N VAL A 83 3.35 14.56 -7.25
CA VAL A 83 4.24 15.13 -8.26
C VAL A 83 5.09 13.98 -8.80
N THR A 84 4.97 13.69 -10.09
CA THR A 84 5.63 12.54 -10.73
C THR A 84 6.68 12.99 -11.72
N TYR A 85 7.73 12.19 -11.86
CA TYR A 85 8.83 12.42 -12.80
C TYR A 85 9.56 11.14 -13.15
N GLU A 86 10.17 11.11 -14.33
CA GLU A 86 11.05 10.02 -14.74
C GLU A 86 12.46 10.24 -14.23
N THR A 87 13.11 9.20 -13.74
CA THR A 87 14.51 9.19 -13.34
C THR A 87 15.16 7.83 -13.63
N GLU A 88 16.44 7.67 -13.32
CA GLU A 88 17.18 6.44 -13.54
C GLU A 88 18.02 6.09 -12.30
N TYR A 89 17.96 4.83 -11.90
CA TYR A 89 18.80 4.26 -10.85
C TYR A 89 19.60 3.09 -11.42
N GLU A 90 20.93 3.21 -11.43
CA GLU A 90 21.84 2.17 -11.92
C GLU A 90 21.45 1.59 -13.29
N GLY A 91 21.08 2.45 -14.23
CA GLY A 91 20.67 2.09 -15.59
C GLY A 91 19.19 1.63 -15.73
N VAL A 92 18.45 1.56 -14.64
CA VAL A 92 17.03 1.20 -14.67
C VAL A 92 16.17 2.46 -14.62
N ARG A 93 15.36 2.67 -15.67
CA ARG A 93 14.38 3.76 -15.71
C ARG A 93 13.23 3.47 -14.76
N VAL A 94 12.87 4.47 -13.96
CA VAL A 94 11.80 4.40 -12.97
C VAL A 94 10.91 5.63 -13.04
N HIS A 95 9.65 5.45 -12.70
CA HIS A 95 8.67 6.52 -12.55
C HIS A 95 8.53 6.88 -11.08
N GLU A 96 9.19 7.97 -10.68
CA GLU A 96 9.22 8.42 -9.29
C GLU A 96 8.06 9.34 -8.94
N LYS A 97 7.77 9.37 -7.63
CA LYS A 97 6.84 10.31 -7.02
C LYS A 97 7.52 11.05 -5.89
N TYR A 98 7.20 12.34 -5.79
CA TYR A 98 7.60 13.11 -4.62
C TYR A 98 6.96 12.54 -3.35
N CYS A 99 7.75 12.43 -2.29
CA CYS A 99 7.31 12.06 -0.95
C CYS A 99 7.69 13.19 0.01
N SER A 100 6.81 13.56 0.92
CA SER A 100 7.12 14.51 2.00
C SER A 100 8.16 13.95 2.97
N GLU A 101 8.11 12.64 3.17
CA GLU A 101 9.10 11.82 3.89
C GLU A 101 9.38 10.57 3.04
N PRO A 102 10.56 9.95 3.13
CA PRO A 102 10.89 8.77 2.35
C PRO A 102 9.81 7.67 2.47
N GLY A 103 9.20 7.32 1.33
CA GLY A 103 8.16 6.31 1.24
C GLY A 103 6.74 6.77 1.62
N LEU A 104 6.54 7.97 2.17
CA LEU A 104 5.21 8.50 2.49
C LEU A 104 4.72 9.46 1.41
N TYR A 105 3.70 9.04 0.69
CA TYR A 105 3.04 9.83 -0.35
C TYR A 105 2.08 10.86 0.24
N CYS A 106 1.85 11.95 -0.50
CA CYS A 106 0.88 12.97 -0.15
C CYS A 106 -0.54 12.52 -0.54
N GLY A 107 -1.53 12.98 0.21
CA GLY A 107 -2.94 12.73 -0.04
C GLY A 107 -3.77 12.78 1.23
N LEU A 108 -5.07 12.91 1.04
CA LEU A 108 -6.06 12.94 2.12
C LEU A 108 -7.23 12.02 1.78
N ILE A 109 -7.88 11.52 2.83
CA ILE A 109 -9.13 10.78 2.72
C ILE A 109 -10.18 11.51 3.54
N LEU A 110 -11.28 11.89 2.90
CA LEU A 110 -12.49 12.35 3.58
C LEU A 110 -13.39 11.16 3.84
N VAL A 111 -13.87 11.01 5.08
CA VAL A 111 -14.82 9.97 5.48
C VAL A 111 -16.12 10.64 5.92
N THR A 112 -17.25 10.15 5.40
CA THR A 112 -18.60 10.59 5.77
C THR A 112 -19.45 9.41 6.20
N ASN A 113 -20.47 9.69 7.01
CA ASN A 113 -21.49 8.72 7.41
C ASN A 113 -22.57 8.62 6.31
N VAL A 114 -22.89 7.43 5.83
CA VAL A 114 -23.87 7.25 4.76
C VAL A 114 -25.32 7.42 5.23
N GLU A 115 -25.60 7.31 6.54
CA GLU A 115 -26.95 7.39 7.09
C GLU A 115 -27.45 8.84 7.24
N ASN A 116 -26.52 9.80 7.45
CA ASN A 116 -26.88 11.19 7.74
C ASN A 116 -26.04 12.23 7.00
N GLY A 117 -25.02 11.81 6.23
CA GLY A 117 -24.15 12.68 5.45
C GLY A 117 -23.11 13.47 6.26
N GLU A 118 -22.98 13.24 7.58
CA GLU A 118 -22.01 13.95 8.41
C GLU A 118 -20.56 13.68 8.01
N PRO A 119 -19.70 14.71 7.85
CA PRO A 119 -18.27 14.51 7.70
C PRO A 119 -17.67 14.07 9.04
N LEU A 120 -17.02 12.91 9.04
CA LEU A 120 -16.48 12.28 10.26
C LEU A 120 -15.01 12.56 10.45
N ALA A 121 -14.22 12.43 9.38
CA ALA A 121 -12.76 12.58 9.47
C ALA A 121 -12.12 13.01 8.15
N PHE A 122 -10.98 13.70 8.29
CA PHE A 122 -9.93 13.78 7.29
C PHE A 122 -8.74 12.96 7.78
N ILE A 123 -8.23 12.06 6.93
CA ILE A 123 -7.15 11.14 7.29
C ILE A 123 -5.99 11.37 6.33
N ASN A 124 -4.74 11.45 6.82
CA ASN A 124 -3.56 11.41 5.95
C ASN A 124 -3.44 10.03 5.29
N ASP A 125 -3.20 10.04 3.96
CA ASP A 125 -3.21 8.83 3.16
C ASP A 125 -1.90 8.01 3.20
N GLY A 126 -0.79 8.58 3.68
CA GLY A 126 0.54 7.98 3.58
C GLY A 126 0.65 6.57 4.17
N VAL A 127 0.47 6.42 5.47
CA VAL A 127 0.54 5.13 6.16
C VAL A 127 -0.62 4.22 5.74
N LEU A 128 -1.84 4.76 5.72
CA LEU A 128 -3.02 3.99 5.34
C LEU A 128 -2.90 3.42 3.92
N GLN A 129 -2.31 4.16 2.98
CA GLN A 129 -2.05 3.66 1.63
C GLN A 129 -1.10 2.45 1.64
N HIS A 130 -0.02 2.48 2.43
CA HIS A 130 0.91 1.36 2.56
C HIS A 130 0.21 0.13 3.12
N MET A 131 -0.56 0.32 4.19
CA MET A 131 -1.30 -0.76 4.85
C MET A 131 -2.29 -1.42 3.89
N ARG A 132 -3.14 -0.63 3.20
CA ARG A 132 -4.17 -1.18 2.32
C ARG A 132 -3.59 -1.86 1.08
N VAL A 133 -2.48 -1.35 0.50
CA VAL A 133 -1.85 -1.99 -0.68
C VAL A 133 -1.14 -3.28 -0.28
N GLY A 134 -0.47 -3.29 0.88
CA GLY A 134 0.11 -4.51 1.43
C GLY A 134 -0.95 -5.57 1.73
N ALA A 135 -2.05 -5.16 2.39
CA ALA A 135 -3.16 -6.05 2.71
C ALA A 135 -3.84 -6.64 1.47
N ASP A 136 -3.96 -5.87 0.38
CA ASP A 136 -4.45 -6.33 -0.92
C ASP A 136 -3.57 -7.47 -1.47
N GLY A 137 -2.24 -7.29 -1.43
CA GLY A 137 -1.27 -8.34 -1.74
C GLY A 137 -1.40 -9.55 -0.83
N GLY A 138 -1.63 -9.34 0.48
CA GLY A 138 -1.87 -10.39 1.47
C GLY A 138 -3.13 -11.21 1.16
N ILE A 139 -4.22 -10.57 0.76
CA ILE A 139 -5.45 -11.26 0.32
C ILE A 139 -5.16 -12.11 -0.92
N GLY A 140 -4.41 -11.58 -1.89
CA GLY A 140 -3.96 -12.34 -3.05
C GLY A 140 -3.18 -13.60 -2.65
N VAL A 141 -2.23 -13.48 -1.74
CA VAL A 141 -1.45 -14.61 -1.20
C VAL A 141 -2.36 -15.59 -0.45
N LYS A 142 -3.28 -15.12 0.40
CA LYS A 142 -4.21 -15.95 1.16
C LYS A 142 -5.03 -16.90 0.28
N TYR A 143 -5.52 -16.40 -0.85
CA TYR A 143 -6.44 -17.16 -1.70
C TYR A 143 -5.78 -17.84 -2.91
N MET A 144 -4.60 -17.41 -3.31
CA MET A 144 -3.98 -17.87 -4.56
C MET A 144 -2.67 -18.63 -4.36
N SER A 145 -2.00 -18.52 -3.21
CA SER A 145 -0.81 -19.32 -2.93
C SER A 145 -1.16 -20.65 -2.24
N ARG A 146 -0.26 -21.61 -2.31
CA ARG A 146 -0.39 -22.87 -1.53
C ARG A 146 -0.38 -22.54 -0.04
N GLU A 147 -1.06 -23.37 0.76
CA GLU A 147 -1.12 -23.19 2.22
C GLU A 147 0.24 -23.40 2.90
N ASP A 148 1.09 -24.23 2.31
CA ASP A 148 2.45 -24.57 2.75
C ASP A 148 3.53 -23.62 2.16
N SER A 149 3.16 -22.47 1.60
CA SER A 149 4.12 -21.51 1.07
C SER A 149 4.91 -20.84 2.19
N GLU A 150 6.25 -20.97 2.16
CA GLU A 150 7.16 -20.47 3.20
C GLU A 150 8.22 -19.49 2.66
N VAL A 151 8.47 -19.49 1.34
CA VAL A 151 9.55 -18.70 0.72
C VAL A 151 9.00 -17.62 -0.19
N VAL A 152 9.33 -16.36 0.10
CA VAL A 152 8.94 -15.19 -0.70
C VAL A 152 10.14 -14.65 -1.47
N CYS A 153 10.00 -14.48 -2.78
CA CYS A 153 10.84 -13.59 -3.56
C CYS A 153 10.26 -12.17 -3.51
N MET A 154 11.03 -11.20 -3.04
CA MET A 154 10.64 -9.80 -3.00
C MET A 154 11.47 -8.99 -4.01
N LEU A 155 10.86 -8.59 -5.12
CA LEU A 155 11.46 -7.74 -6.13
C LEU A 155 11.08 -6.28 -5.89
N GLY A 156 11.99 -5.56 -5.26
CA GLY A 156 11.81 -4.21 -4.73
C GLY A 156 12.08 -4.16 -3.24
N SER A 157 12.59 -3.03 -2.76
CA SER A 157 12.97 -2.80 -1.36
C SER A 157 12.47 -1.47 -0.81
N GLY A 158 11.44 -0.89 -1.42
CA GLY A 158 10.81 0.36 -1.00
C GLY A 158 9.80 0.19 0.15
N GLY A 159 9.11 1.26 0.51
CA GLY A 159 8.09 1.25 1.57
C GLY A 159 7.00 0.21 1.36
N MET A 160 6.53 0.03 0.13
CA MET A 160 5.51 -0.96 -0.20
C MET A 160 5.98 -2.41 0.01
N ALA A 161 7.28 -2.72 -0.16
CA ALA A 161 7.80 -4.06 0.09
C ALA A 161 7.67 -4.47 1.56
N ARG A 162 7.78 -3.50 2.47
CA ARG A 162 7.60 -3.70 3.92
C ARG A 162 6.16 -4.08 4.25
N SER A 163 5.20 -3.31 3.78
CA SER A 163 3.78 -3.58 4.04
C SER A 163 3.28 -4.86 3.38
N HIS A 164 3.81 -5.24 2.20
CA HIS A 164 3.49 -6.53 1.60
C HIS A 164 4.01 -7.69 2.44
N LEU A 165 5.26 -7.61 2.93
CA LEU A 165 5.79 -8.66 3.81
C LEU A 165 4.98 -8.77 5.10
N ASP A 166 4.64 -7.63 5.74
CA ASP A 166 3.77 -7.63 6.92
C ASP A 166 2.44 -8.38 6.65
N ALA A 167 1.84 -8.14 5.49
CA ALA A 167 0.59 -8.77 5.11
C ALA A 167 0.76 -10.28 4.80
N PHE A 168 1.86 -10.68 4.14
CA PHE A 168 2.12 -12.08 3.85
C PHE A 168 2.32 -12.91 5.12
N LEU A 169 3.00 -12.34 6.11
CA LEU A 169 3.18 -12.95 7.44
C LEU A 169 1.87 -13.10 8.22
N CYS A 170 0.85 -12.26 7.95
CA CYS A 170 -0.47 -12.42 8.56
C CYS A 170 -1.24 -13.63 7.99
N VAL A 171 -0.94 -14.07 6.77
CA VAL A 171 -1.76 -15.05 6.04
C VAL A 171 -1.05 -16.36 5.73
N ARG A 172 0.28 -16.40 5.84
CA ARG A 172 1.13 -17.60 5.63
C ARG A 172 2.27 -17.63 6.65
N ASP A 173 2.76 -18.83 6.93
CA ASP A 173 3.90 -19.06 7.81
C ASP A 173 5.23 -18.88 7.06
N ILE A 174 5.48 -17.64 6.61
CA ILE A 174 6.68 -17.31 5.85
C ILE A 174 7.92 -17.44 6.72
N LYS A 175 8.88 -18.25 6.28
CA LYS A 175 10.16 -18.50 6.96
C LYS A 175 11.32 -17.75 6.33
N LYS A 176 11.21 -17.45 5.04
CA LYS A 176 12.31 -16.88 4.26
C LYS A 176 11.85 -15.85 3.25
N VAL A 177 12.61 -14.76 3.15
CA VAL A 177 12.47 -13.76 2.10
C VAL A 177 13.78 -13.64 1.32
N GLN A 178 13.71 -13.75 0.01
CA GLN A 178 14.80 -13.50 -0.92
C GLN A 178 14.56 -12.16 -1.60
N VAL A 179 15.36 -11.12 -1.24
CA VAL A 179 15.11 -9.76 -1.72
C VAL A 179 16.13 -9.34 -2.76
N PHE A 180 15.63 -8.77 -3.84
CA PHE A 180 16.42 -8.09 -4.84
C PHE A 180 15.84 -6.70 -5.17
N SER A 181 16.73 -5.71 -5.31
CA SER A 181 16.49 -4.43 -5.98
C SER A 181 17.80 -3.91 -6.55
N PRO A 182 17.79 -3.04 -7.58
CA PRO A 182 19.02 -2.57 -8.21
C PRO A 182 20.02 -1.94 -7.21
N THR A 183 19.53 -1.04 -6.35
CA THR A 183 20.37 -0.33 -5.38
C THR A 183 20.73 -1.24 -4.19
N LYS A 184 22.01 -1.62 -4.11
CA LYS A 184 22.52 -2.53 -3.07
C LYS A 184 22.21 -2.03 -1.65
N ALA A 185 22.48 -0.75 -1.37
CA ALA A 185 22.23 -0.17 -0.04
C ALA A 185 20.77 -0.27 0.39
N ASN A 186 19.82 -0.09 -0.54
CA ASN A 186 18.39 -0.16 -0.23
C ASN A 186 17.93 -1.59 0.11
N ARG A 187 18.43 -2.61 -0.63
CA ARG A 187 18.07 -4.00 -0.33
C ARG A 187 18.73 -4.53 0.94
N GLU A 188 19.94 -4.05 1.27
CA GLU A 188 20.62 -4.37 2.54
C GLU A 188 19.88 -3.74 3.73
N LEU A 189 19.52 -2.46 3.63
CA LEU A 189 18.71 -1.78 4.65
C LEU A 189 17.37 -2.47 4.88
N TYR A 190 16.65 -2.81 3.80
CA TYR A 190 15.40 -3.58 3.89
C TYR A 190 15.60 -4.90 4.64
N ALA A 191 16.67 -5.64 4.31
CA ALA A 191 16.94 -6.92 4.95
C ALA A 191 17.26 -6.77 6.45
N GLU A 192 18.02 -5.74 6.82
CA GLU A 192 18.32 -5.42 8.22
C GLU A 192 17.05 -5.10 9.01
N GLU A 193 16.21 -4.20 8.48
CA GLU A 193 14.94 -3.81 9.11
C GLU A 193 13.98 -4.99 9.26
N MET A 194 13.85 -5.82 8.23
CA MET A 194 12.91 -6.94 8.26
C MET A 194 13.37 -8.06 9.20
N ARG A 195 14.69 -8.32 9.30
CA ARG A 195 15.24 -9.23 10.31
C ARG A 195 15.03 -8.72 11.74
N ALA A 196 15.15 -7.39 11.93
CA ALA A 196 14.94 -6.79 13.24
C ALA A 196 13.46 -6.81 13.68
N LYS A 197 12.55 -6.70 12.71
CA LYS A 197 11.11 -6.64 12.96
C LYS A 197 10.45 -8.01 13.08
N HIS A 198 10.94 -8.99 12.31
CA HIS A 198 10.33 -10.31 12.17
C HIS A 198 11.36 -11.41 12.42
N ASP A 199 10.94 -12.50 13.03
CA ASP A 199 11.79 -13.69 13.26
C ASP A 199 11.80 -14.60 12.01
N ILE A 200 12.40 -14.09 10.92
CA ILE A 200 12.49 -14.78 9.62
C ILE A 200 13.88 -14.64 9.00
N GLU A 201 14.25 -15.57 8.13
CA GLU A 201 15.45 -15.45 7.31
C GLU A 201 15.21 -14.43 6.18
N VAL A 202 16.10 -13.43 6.05
CA VAL A 202 16.08 -12.49 4.91
C VAL A 202 17.41 -12.55 4.17
N VAL A 203 17.40 -13.02 2.94
CA VAL A 203 18.56 -13.18 2.07
C VAL A 203 18.61 -12.06 1.05
N VAL A 204 19.73 -11.32 1.02
CA VAL A 204 19.97 -10.31 0.00
C VAL A 204 20.55 -10.97 -1.25
N CYS A 205 19.82 -10.90 -2.37
CA CYS A 205 20.24 -11.46 -3.65
C CYS A 205 20.97 -10.41 -4.50
N ASN A 206 21.91 -10.86 -5.35
CA ASN A 206 22.69 -9.97 -6.22
C ASN A 206 22.05 -9.79 -7.63
N ASN A 207 21.13 -10.66 -8.00
CA ASN A 207 20.37 -10.62 -9.24
C ASN A 207 18.95 -11.14 -8.97
N PRO A 208 17.97 -10.85 -9.84
CA PRO A 208 16.60 -11.31 -9.67
C PRO A 208 16.46 -12.83 -9.79
N GLU A 209 17.30 -13.51 -10.59
CA GLU A 209 17.27 -14.96 -10.80
C GLU A 209 17.54 -15.72 -9.49
N ASP A 210 18.51 -15.25 -8.70
CA ASP A 210 18.78 -15.81 -7.38
C ASP A 210 17.60 -15.58 -6.42
N ALA A 211 16.85 -14.48 -6.61
CA ALA A 211 15.73 -14.15 -5.75
C ALA A 211 14.49 -15.02 -6.00
N TYR A 212 14.21 -15.43 -7.25
CA TYR A 212 13.04 -16.32 -7.49
C TYR A 212 13.37 -17.80 -7.32
N LYS A 213 14.62 -18.19 -7.22
CA LYS A 213 14.99 -19.61 -7.12
C LYS A 213 14.43 -20.24 -5.85
N GLY A 214 13.52 -21.19 -6.04
CA GLY A 214 12.87 -21.91 -4.94
C GLY A 214 11.85 -21.07 -4.16
N ALA A 215 11.42 -19.93 -4.69
CA ALA A 215 10.35 -19.13 -4.06
C ALA A 215 8.98 -19.76 -4.35
N ASP A 216 8.12 -19.75 -3.33
CA ASP A 216 6.71 -20.14 -3.43
C ASP A 216 5.84 -18.97 -3.91
N ILE A 217 6.23 -17.76 -3.55
CA ILE A 217 5.52 -16.52 -3.86
C ILE A 217 6.52 -15.54 -4.47
N ILE A 218 6.17 -14.95 -5.62
CA ILE A 218 6.95 -13.88 -6.24
C ILE A 218 6.15 -12.58 -6.14
N ALA A 219 6.69 -11.62 -5.40
CA ALA A 219 6.11 -10.30 -5.21
C ALA A 219 6.90 -9.23 -5.97
N GLY A 220 6.35 -8.71 -7.06
CA GLY A 220 6.90 -7.58 -7.80
C GLY A 220 6.41 -6.26 -7.20
N VAL A 221 7.22 -5.64 -6.33
CA VAL A 221 6.87 -4.42 -5.58
C VAL A 221 7.86 -3.31 -5.92
N THR A 222 7.83 -2.89 -7.18
CA THR A 222 8.81 -1.96 -7.77
C THR A 222 8.12 -0.90 -8.62
N ASN A 223 8.79 0.24 -8.78
CA ASN A 223 8.43 1.31 -9.71
C ASN A 223 9.22 1.23 -11.04
N SER A 224 9.82 0.08 -11.35
CA SER A 224 10.53 -0.16 -12.61
C SER A 224 9.62 0.03 -13.81
N SER A 225 10.09 0.74 -14.84
CA SER A 225 9.41 0.90 -16.12
C SER A 225 9.62 -0.29 -17.08
N VAL A 226 10.38 -1.30 -16.65
CA VAL A 226 10.63 -2.53 -17.41
C VAL A 226 10.19 -3.76 -16.62
N PRO A 227 9.84 -4.87 -17.29
CA PRO A 227 9.52 -6.11 -16.60
C PRO A 227 10.65 -6.57 -15.68
N VAL A 228 10.31 -6.95 -14.44
CA VAL A 228 11.26 -7.46 -13.44
C VAL A 228 11.10 -8.95 -13.18
N VAL A 229 10.01 -9.55 -13.62
CA VAL A 229 9.78 -10.99 -13.63
C VAL A 229 9.84 -11.43 -15.10
N ILE A 230 10.83 -12.26 -15.42
CA ILE A 230 11.06 -12.75 -16.77
C ILE A 230 10.83 -14.27 -16.75
N ALA A 231 9.91 -14.76 -17.58
CA ALA A 231 9.78 -16.19 -17.84
C ALA A 231 10.89 -16.62 -18.80
N GLU A 232 11.56 -17.75 -18.50
CA GLU A 232 12.48 -18.41 -19.44
C GLU A 232 11.73 -19.12 -20.56
#